data_9fd5c293d4010d80b412b9cf228fb0f2
#
_entry.id   9fd5c293d4010d80b412b9cf228fb0f2
#
_cell.length_a   1.000
_cell.length_b   1.000
_cell.length_c   1.000
_cell.angle_alpha   90.00
_cell.angle_beta   90.00
_cell.angle_gamma   90.00
#
_symmetry.space_group_name_H-M   'P 1'
#
loop_
_entity.id
_entity.type
_entity.pdbx_description
1 polymer ?
#
loop_
_entity_poly.entity_id
_entity_poly.type
_entity_poly.pdbx_seq_one_letter_code
_entity_poly.pdbx_strand_id
1 'polypeptide(L)'
;MRKILKLIAPLLSMLVLLTACSGEKTKVYISKGDTDEIQVTVYYKGDTVNKLAAISTFDIKESDSELSYNSFKKSVESQLKDIAGVTYKVEKNENKIIVEFNIDYEKVDFNKDKAKLNFQTSSINEERKLSNIEKKMKDLDAKEKK
;
A
#
# COMPACT_ATOMS: atom_id res chain seq x y z
N MET A 1 22.02 -10.04 10.33
CA MET A 1 20.58 -9.81 10.52
C MET A 1 20.18 -8.54 11.29
N ARG A 2 20.97 -8.03 12.21
CA ARG A 2 20.62 -6.81 12.98
C ARG A 2 20.87 -5.46 12.27
N LYS A 3 21.51 -5.44 11.11
CA LYS A 3 21.89 -4.18 10.42
C LYS A 3 20.85 -3.69 9.40
N ILE A 4 20.03 -4.57 8.84
CA ILE A 4 19.04 -4.22 7.82
C ILE A 4 17.76 -3.64 8.46
N LEU A 5 17.42 -4.11 9.67
CA LEU A 5 16.28 -3.57 10.42
C LEU A 5 16.47 -2.11 10.84
N LYS A 6 17.71 -1.64 10.93
CA LYS A 6 18.05 -0.25 11.28
C LYS A 6 17.91 0.75 10.12
N LEU A 7 17.84 0.25 8.87
CA LEU A 7 17.72 1.11 7.68
C LEU A 7 16.26 1.37 7.28
N ILE A 8 15.34 0.48 7.66
CA ILE A 8 13.90 0.64 7.36
C ILE A 8 13.23 1.56 8.39
N ALA A 9 13.70 1.54 9.63
CA ALA A 9 13.15 2.38 10.69
C ALA A 9 13.24 3.90 10.44
N PRO A 10 14.34 4.47 9.91
CA PRO A 10 14.42 5.90 9.65
C PRO A 10 13.64 6.35 8.41
N LEU A 11 13.40 5.47 7.44
CA LEU A 11 12.57 5.83 6.27
C LEU A 11 11.09 5.97 6.64
N LEU A 12 10.62 5.17 7.60
CA LEU A 12 9.25 5.27 8.13
C LEU A 12 9.06 6.53 8.98
N SER A 13 10.10 6.99 9.66
CA SER A 13 10.03 8.19 10.52
C SER A 13 10.06 9.50 9.74
N MET A 14 10.61 9.54 8.53
CA MET A 14 10.61 10.75 7.69
C MET A 14 9.26 11.04 7.03
N LEU A 15 8.40 10.04 6.85
CA LEU A 15 7.05 10.23 6.29
C LEU A 15 6.08 10.90 7.28
N VAL A 16 6.35 10.85 8.57
CA VAL A 16 5.47 11.42 9.61
C VAL A 16 5.64 12.94 9.78
N LEU A 17 6.78 13.51 9.35
CA LEU A 17 7.09 14.92 9.61
C LEU A 17 6.51 15.91 8.59
N LEU A 18 5.92 15.46 7.48
CA LEU A 18 5.35 16.35 6.46
C LEU A 18 3.86 16.66 6.66
N THR A 19 3.21 16.07 7.66
CA THR A 19 1.76 16.22 7.89
C THR A 19 1.39 17.34 8.86
N ALA A 20 2.37 17.97 9.51
CA ALA A 20 2.11 18.92 10.60
C ALA A 20 1.49 20.27 10.16
N CYS A 21 1.54 20.62 8.87
CA CYS A 21 1.05 21.92 8.38
C CYS A 21 -0.27 21.89 7.62
N SER A 22 -0.82 20.73 7.24
CA SER A 22 -2.00 20.64 6.36
C SER A 22 -3.30 20.29 7.06
N GLY A 23 -3.29 19.97 8.36
CA GLY A 23 -4.45 19.40 9.07
C GLY A 23 -4.78 17.97 8.62
N GLU A 24 -3.89 17.33 7.87
CA GLU A 24 -3.99 15.93 7.45
C GLU A 24 -3.65 15.02 8.64
N LYS A 25 -4.45 13.96 8.79
CA LYS A 25 -4.27 12.93 9.82
C LYS A 25 -3.88 11.61 9.18
N THR A 26 -3.30 10.72 9.97
CA THR A 26 -2.93 9.37 9.53
C THR A 26 -3.54 8.30 10.41
N LYS A 27 -3.86 7.16 9.79
CA LYS A 27 -4.15 5.89 10.46
C LYS A 27 -3.28 4.80 9.84
N VAL A 28 -2.79 3.90 10.67
CA VAL A 28 -1.98 2.76 10.23
C VAL A 28 -2.71 1.48 10.55
N TYR A 29 -2.86 0.61 9.57
CA TYR A 29 -3.48 -0.71 9.70
C TYR A 29 -2.46 -1.79 9.38
N ILE A 30 -2.52 -2.89 10.12
CA ILE A 30 -1.63 -4.05 9.92
C ILE A 30 -2.49 -5.30 9.85
N SER A 31 -2.30 -6.08 8.79
CA SER A 31 -2.79 -7.45 8.65
C SER A 31 -1.60 -8.38 8.60
N LYS A 32 -1.66 -9.50 9.33
CA LYS A 32 -0.61 -10.53 9.38
C LYS A 32 -1.24 -11.88 9.14
N GLY A 33 -0.80 -12.54 8.07
CA GLY A 33 -1.02 -13.95 7.83
C GLY A 33 0.20 -14.79 8.26
N ASP A 34 0.18 -16.06 7.93
CA ASP A 34 1.28 -16.99 8.25
C ASP A 34 2.54 -16.73 7.39
N THR A 35 2.34 -16.28 6.15
CA THR A 35 3.38 -16.08 5.15
C THR A 35 3.40 -14.67 4.56
N ASP A 36 2.52 -13.78 5.02
CA ASP A 36 2.38 -12.42 4.52
C ASP A 36 2.12 -11.41 5.63
N GLU A 37 2.57 -10.21 5.42
CA GLU A 37 2.26 -9.06 6.25
C GLU A 37 1.94 -7.86 5.35
N ILE A 38 0.85 -7.17 5.64
CA ILE A 38 0.46 -5.94 4.94
C ILE A 38 0.33 -4.82 5.96
N GLN A 39 1.06 -3.74 5.74
CA GLN A 39 0.89 -2.49 6.48
C GLN A 39 0.33 -1.43 5.54
N VAL A 40 -0.77 -0.79 5.93
CA VAL A 40 -1.41 0.29 5.18
C VAL A 40 -1.43 1.56 6.02
N THR A 41 -0.90 2.64 5.46
CA THR A 41 -0.99 3.99 6.03
C THR A 41 -1.99 4.80 5.22
N VAL A 42 -3.00 5.31 5.89
CA VAL A 42 -4.09 6.11 5.31
C VAL A 42 -3.90 7.57 5.71
N TYR A 43 -3.80 8.46 4.73
CA TYR A 43 -3.69 9.92 4.92
C TYR A 43 -5.02 10.56 4.59
N TYR A 44 -5.63 11.27 5.56
CA TYR A 44 -6.98 11.78 5.41
C TYR A 44 -7.20 13.14 6.08
N LYS A 45 -8.19 13.87 5.59
CA LYS A 45 -8.68 15.12 6.19
C LYS A 45 -10.21 15.07 6.28
N GLY A 46 -10.73 15.22 7.50
CA GLY A 46 -12.17 14.98 7.72
C GLY A 46 -12.54 13.53 7.40
N ASP A 47 -13.49 13.31 6.50
CA ASP A 47 -13.91 11.99 6.00
C ASP A 47 -13.31 11.65 4.62
N THR A 48 -12.31 12.38 4.16
CA THR A 48 -11.74 12.23 2.83
C THR A 48 -10.30 11.75 2.90
N VAL A 49 -10.03 10.59 2.30
CA VAL A 49 -8.68 10.06 2.14
C VAL A 49 -8.03 10.69 0.91
N ASN A 50 -6.84 11.26 1.09
CA ASN A 50 -6.07 11.89 0.01
C ASN A 50 -5.06 10.90 -0.58
N LYS A 51 -4.39 10.14 0.28
CA LYS A 51 -3.34 9.18 -0.10
C LYS A 51 -3.45 7.91 0.71
N LEU A 52 -2.98 6.83 0.12
CA LEU A 52 -2.78 5.56 0.78
C LEU A 52 -1.40 5.03 0.41
N ALA A 53 -0.64 4.58 1.41
CA ALA A 53 0.62 3.90 1.22
C ALA A 53 0.53 2.50 1.82
N ALA A 54 0.91 1.48 1.06
CA ALA A 54 0.92 0.11 1.52
C ALA A 54 2.30 -0.52 1.33
N ILE A 55 2.72 -1.32 2.31
CA ILE A 55 3.88 -2.18 2.22
C ILE A 55 3.39 -3.60 2.46
N SER A 56 3.61 -4.47 1.50
CA SER A 56 3.24 -5.88 1.58
C SER A 56 4.50 -6.73 1.52
N THR A 57 4.62 -7.70 2.41
CA THR A 57 5.74 -8.64 2.46
C THR A 57 5.19 -10.05 2.35
N PHE A 58 5.73 -10.84 1.43
CA PHE A 58 5.32 -12.21 1.15
C PHE A 58 6.51 -13.15 1.27
N ASP A 59 6.38 -14.23 2.02
CA ASP A 59 7.38 -15.29 2.06
C ASP A 59 7.28 -16.16 0.79
N ILE A 60 8.42 -16.47 0.17
CA ILE A 60 8.51 -17.36 -0.99
C ILE A 60 9.44 -18.53 -0.67
N LYS A 61 9.13 -19.67 -1.28
CA LYS A 61 10.01 -20.86 -1.15
C LYS A 61 11.33 -20.59 -1.87
N GLU A 62 12.43 -20.98 -1.25
CA GLU A 62 13.77 -20.79 -1.79
C GLU A 62 13.95 -21.42 -3.17
N SER A 63 13.38 -22.63 -3.38
CA SER A 63 13.44 -23.36 -4.66
C SER A 63 12.86 -22.61 -5.85
N ASP A 64 11.87 -21.72 -5.62
CA ASP A 64 11.11 -21.07 -6.69
C ASP A 64 11.26 -19.54 -6.65
N SER A 65 12.19 -19.05 -5.83
CA SER A 65 12.24 -17.64 -5.44
C SER A 65 12.45 -16.68 -6.63
N GLU A 66 13.30 -17.04 -7.59
CA GLU A 66 13.62 -16.17 -8.73
C GLU A 66 12.46 -16.14 -9.76
N LEU A 67 11.90 -17.30 -10.08
CA LEU A 67 10.78 -17.39 -11.03
C LEU A 67 9.54 -16.73 -10.47
N SER A 68 9.25 -16.96 -9.19
CA SER A 68 8.11 -16.35 -8.48
C SER A 68 8.25 -14.83 -8.41
N TYR A 69 9.43 -14.33 -8.09
CA TYR A 69 9.71 -12.89 -8.06
C TYR A 69 9.51 -12.24 -9.43
N ASN A 70 10.11 -12.80 -10.48
CA ASN A 70 10.02 -12.23 -11.82
C ASN A 70 8.58 -12.24 -12.35
N SER A 71 7.84 -13.31 -12.12
CA SER A 71 6.43 -13.42 -12.51
C SER A 71 5.56 -12.43 -11.76
N PHE A 72 5.76 -12.31 -10.45
CA PHE A 72 5.04 -11.37 -9.61
C PHE A 72 5.32 -9.91 -10.00
N LYS A 73 6.60 -9.55 -10.15
CA LYS A 73 7.03 -8.22 -10.59
C LYS A 73 6.39 -7.84 -11.92
N LYS A 74 6.44 -8.73 -12.91
CA LYS A 74 5.82 -8.50 -14.21
C LYS A 74 4.30 -8.30 -14.13
N SER A 75 3.63 -9.05 -13.24
CA SER A 75 2.20 -8.90 -13.00
C SER A 75 1.86 -7.53 -12.43
N VAL A 76 2.58 -7.09 -11.39
CA VAL A 76 2.42 -5.77 -10.78
C VAL A 76 2.67 -4.66 -11.80
N GLU A 77 3.77 -4.75 -12.54
CA GLU A 77 4.12 -3.78 -13.60
C GLU A 77 3.02 -3.69 -14.66
N SER A 78 2.51 -4.83 -15.13
CA SER A 78 1.47 -4.85 -16.18
C SER A 78 0.15 -4.24 -15.70
N GLN A 79 -0.18 -4.39 -14.42
CA GLN A 79 -1.41 -3.88 -13.84
C GLN A 79 -1.33 -2.38 -13.52
N LEU A 80 -0.22 -1.93 -12.94
CA LEU A 80 -0.09 -0.60 -12.35
C LEU A 80 0.64 0.41 -13.24
N LYS A 81 1.27 -0.03 -14.30
CA LYS A 81 2.00 0.84 -15.23
C LYS A 81 1.07 1.93 -15.80
N ASP A 82 1.59 3.14 -15.86
CA ASP A 82 0.95 4.31 -16.47
C ASP A 82 -0.38 4.75 -15.81
N ILE A 83 -0.59 4.41 -14.53
CA ILE A 83 -1.68 4.95 -13.75
C ILE A 83 -1.22 6.24 -13.06
N ALA A 84 -1.86 7.36 -13.40
CA ALA A 84 -1.56 8.64 -12.76
C ALA A 84 -1.86 8.58 -11.25
N GLY A 85 -0.95 9.10 -10.43
CA GLY A 85 -1.10 9.09 -8.97
C GLY A 85 -0.73 7.77 -8.30
N VAL A 86 -0.32 6.75 -9.04
CA VAL A 86 0.15 5.47 -8.49
C VAL A 86 1.66 5.35 -8.64
N THR A 87 2.33 4.96 -7.57
CA THR A 87 3.73 4.55 -7.59
C THR A 87 3.86 3.20 -6.91
N TYR A 88 4.75 2.37 -7.39
CA TYR A 88 5.01 1.05 -6.84
C TYR A 88 6.48 0.68 -6.97
N LYS A 89 6.92 -0.22 -6.09
CA LYS A 89 8.25 -0.82 -6.12
C LYS A 89 8.12 -2.28 -5.72
N VAL A 90 8.80 -3.17 -6.42
CA VAL A 90 8.83 -4.59 -6.11
C VAL A 90 10.29 -4.99 -5.93
N GLU A 91 10.61 -5.49 -4.75
CA GLU A 91 11.96 -5.92 -4.39
C GLU A 91 11.93 -7.36 -3.88
N LYS A 92 13.03 -8.05 -4.08
CA LYS A 92 13.31 -9.34 -3.47
C LYS A 92 14.39 -9.18 -2.42
N ASN A 93 14.13 -9.70 -1.23
CA ASN A 93 15.11 -9.75 -0.15
C ASN A 93 15.13 -11.16 0.44
N GLU A 94 16.20 -11.92 0.17
CA GLU A 94 16.31 -13.34 0.53
C GLU A 94 15.09 -14.11 0.00
N ASN A 95 14.30 -14.70 0.89
CA ASN A 95 13.11 -15.48 0.58
C ASN A 95 11.80 -14.67 0.73
N LYS A 96 11.86 -13.36 0.53
CA LYS A 96 10.71 -12.47 0.64
C LYS A 96 10.58 -11.59 -0.59
N ILE A 97 9.35 -11.37 -1.02
CA ILE A 97 8.99 -10.29 -1.94
C ILE A 97 8.41 -9.14 -1.12
N ILE A 98 8.93 -7.95 -1.34
CA ILE A 98 8.45 -6.72 -0.71
C ILE A 98 7.86 -5.85 -1.80
N VAL A 99 6.62 -5.43 -1.61
CA VAL A 99 5.91 -4.53 -2.51
C VAL A 99 5.59 -3.25 -1.77
N GLU A 100 6.08 -2.13 -2.27
CA GLU A 100 5.63 -0.80 -1.88
C GLU A 100 4.61 -0.31 -2.90
N PHE A 101 3.47 0.18 -2.45
CA PHE A 101 2.41 0.74 -3.28
C PHE A 101 1.92 2.04 -2.67
N ASN A 102 1.81 3.07 -3.49
CA ASN A 102 1.25 4.35 -3.07
C ASN A 102 0.21 4.81 -4.08
N ILE A 103 -0.88 5.35 -3.59
CA ILE A 103 -1.92 5.97 -4.41
C ILE A 103 -2.23 7.39 -3.89
N ASP A 104 -2.17 8.35 -4.80
CA ASP A 104 -2.65 9.72 -4.61
C ASP A 104 -4.00 9.83 -5.33
N TYR A 105 -5.08 9.78 -4.56
CA TYR A 105 -6.44 9.76 -5.10
C TYR A 105 -6.82 11.04 -5.87
N GLU A 106 -6.11 12.13 -5.64
CA GLU A 106 -6.37 13.40 -6.36
C GLU A 106 -5.87 13.38 -7.81
N LYS A 107 -4.93 12.45 -8.11
CA LYS A 107 -4.32 12.32 -9.44
C LYS A 107 -4.88 11.17 -10.26
N VAL A 108 -5.63 10.26 -9.64
CA VAL A 108 -6.18 9.06 -10.31
C VAL A 108 -7.32 9.45 -11.24
N ASP A 109 -7.27 8.98 -12.48
CA ASP A 109 -8.42 8.98 -13.38
C ASP A 109 -9.34 7.80 -13.08
N PHE A 110 -10.39 8.06 -12.30
CA PHE A 110 -11.30 7.02 -11.85
C PHE A 110 -11.94 6.25 -13.00
N ASN A 111 -12.38 6.92 -14.05
CA ASN A 111 -13.08 6.27 -15.16
C ASN A 111 -12.15 5.35 -15.97
N LYS A 112 -10.91 5.77 -16.15
CA LYS A 112 -9.88 5.01 -16.87
C LYS A 112 -9.31 3.87 -16.05
N ASP A 113 -9.04 4.11 -14.78
CA ASP A 113 -8.19 3.23 -13.97
C ASP A 113 -8.96 2.40 -12.93
N LYS A 114 -10.28 2.61 -12.82
CA LYS A 114 -11.16 1.91 -11.87
C LYS A 114 -10.98 0.38 -11.89
N ALA A 115 -10.95 -0.22 -13.06
CA ALA A 115 -10.81 -1.68 -13.20
C ALA A 115 -9.42 -2.16 -12.78
N LYS A 116 -8.36 -1.44 -13.14
CA LYS A 116 -6.97 -1.78 -12.79
C LYS A 116 -6.73 -1.66 -11.28
N LEU A 117 -7.34 -0.66 -10.64
CA LEU A 117 -7.23 -0.41 -9.20
C LEU A 117 -8.27 -1.18 -8.37
N ASN A 118 -9.12 -1.97 -9.03
CA ASN A 118 -10.18 -2.73 -8.38
C ASN A 118 -11.10 -1.89 -7.48
N PHE A 119 -11.43 -0.67 -7.92
CA PHE A 119 -12.36 0.18 -7.21
C PHE A 119 -13.78 -0.36 -7.33
N GLN A 120 -14.46 -0.52 -6.19
CA GLN A 120 -15.78 -1.14 -6.11
C GLN A 120 -16.92 -0.12 -6.08
N THR A 121 -16.61 1.15 -5.95
CA THR A 121 -17.58 2.23 -5.81
C THR A 121 -18.00 2.83 -7.15
N SER A 122 -19.00 3.70 -7.13
CA SER A 122 -19.52 4.38 -8.33
C SER A 122 -18.72 5.63 -8.71
N SER A 123 -17.92 6.18 -7.80
CA SER A 123 -17.15 7.40 -8.02
C SER A 123 -15.90 7.45 -7.16
N ILE A 124 -14.94 8.30 -7.55
CA ILE A 124 -13.72 8.55 -6.77
C ILE A 124 -14.05 9.13 -5.38
N ASN A 125 -15.09 9.97 -5.28
CA ASN A 125 -15.49 10.55 -4.00
C ASN A 125 -16.02 9.49 -3.02
N GLU A 126 -16.74 8.48 -3.52
CA GLU A 126 -17.15 7.34 -2.71
C GLU A 126 -15.97 6.44 -2.36
N GLU A 127 -15.06 6.20 -3.32
CA GLU A 127 -13.89 5.37 -3.12
C GLU A 127 -12.97 5.90 -2.01
N ARG A 128 -12.79 7.22 -1.96
CA ARG A 128 -11.90 7.89 -1.00
C ARG A 128 -12.56 8.28 0.34
N LYS A 129 -13.81 7.87 0.60
CA LYS A 129 -14.40 8.03 1.94
C LYS A 129 -13.63 7.21 2.96
N LEU A 130 -13.26 7.83 4.08
CA LEU A 130 -12.53 7.15 5.16
C LEU A 130 -13.29 5.91 5.64
N SER A 131 -14.61 6.01 5.81
CA SER A 131 -15.47 4.89 6.21
C SER A 131 -15.42 3.70 5.25
N ASN A 132 -15.30 3.95 3.92
CA ASN A 132 -15.17 2.88 2.92
C ASN A 132 -13.77 2.25 2.98
N ILE A 133 -12.73 3.04 3.20
CA ILE A 133 -11.37 2.51 3.39
C ILE A 133 -11.29 1.68 4.68
N GLU A 134 -11.86 2.16 5.77
CA GLU A 134 -11.92 1.43 7.04
C GLU A 134 -12.66 0.09 6.91
N LYS A 135 -13.75 0.06 6.12
CA LYS A 135 -14.45 -1.19 5.81
C LYS A 135 -13.55 -2.16 5.06
N LYS A 136 -12.83 -1.70 4.03
CA LYS A 136 -11.85 -2.53 3.30
C LYS A 136 -10.75 -3.07 4.20
N MET A 137 -10.26 -2.26 5.17
CA MET A 137 -9.27 -2.73 6.15
C MET A 137 -9.83 -3.85 7.03
N LYS A 138 -11.09 -3.76 7.46
CA LYS A 138 -11.77 -4.83 8.20
C LYS A 138 -11.93 -6.10 7.37
N ASP A 139 -12.28 -5.97 6.10
CA ASP A 139 -12.42 -7.10 5.18
C ASP A 139 -11.09 -7.84 4.95
N LEU A 140 -9.97 -7.16 5.18
CA LEU A 140 -8.60 -7.71 5.15
C LEU A 140 -8.10 -8.18 6.54
N ASP A 141 -8.97 -8.25 7.55
CA ASP A 141 -8.59 -8.53 8.95
C ASP A 141 -7.48 -7.61 9.49
N ALA A 142 -7.33 -6.43 8.89
CA ALA A 142 -6.32 -5.47 9.31
C ALA A 142 -6.76 -4.70 10.56
N LYS A 143 -5.86 -4.62 11.53
CA LYS A 143 -6.08 -3.92 12.81
C LYS A 143 -5.38 -2.58 12.82
N GLU A 144 -6.07 -1.56 13.31
CA GLU A 144 -5.48 -0.24 13.51
C GLU A 144 -4.37 -0.32 14.58
N LYS A 145 -3.19 0.17 14.23
CA LYS A 145 -2.06 0.32 15.15
C LYS A 145 -2.31 1.55 16.03
N LYS A 146 -2.49 1.31 17.31
CA LYS A 146 -2.60 2.36 18.33
C LYS A 146 -1.23 2.94 18.68
#